data_95b919dd70f659523418b7328bd13c67
#
_entry.id   95b919dd70f659523418b7328bd13c67
#
_cell.length_a   1.000
_cell.length_b   1.000
_cell.length_c   1.000
_cell.angle_alpha   90.00
_cell.angle_beta   90.00
_cell.angle_gamma   90.00
#
_symmetry.space_group_name_H-M   'P 1'
#
loop_
_entity.id
_entity.type
_entity.pdbx_description
1 polymer ?
#
loop_
_entity_poly.entity_id
_entity_poly.type
_entity_poly.pdbx_seq_one_letter_code
_entity_poly.pdbx_strand_id
1 'polypeptide(L)'
;MADHPSTGDASKPKGLAALAQELEELRDTLRLGGGGQKIQRQHDQGTLTARERVRLLTDEGSTWVESGLLVAHDRYDGAAPGAGVVTGVGVVEGREVVVVANDATVKAGSWWPETIKKMLRAQEVAMRCRIPIIYLVDSSGVNLPYQGGVFPG
;
A
#
# COMPACT_ATOMS: atom_id res chain seq x y z
N MET A 1 -1.49 56.11 1.11
CA MET A 1 -2.31 55.30 2.02
C MET A 1 -2.49 53.98 1.31
N ALA A 2 -1.58 53.07 1.58
CA ALA A 2 -1.52 51.77 0.89
C ALA A 2 -2.12 50.71 1.82
N ASP A 3 -3.22 50.11 1.35
CA ASP A 3 -3.90 49.01 2.00
C ASP A 3 -3.00 47.74 1.89
N HIS A 4 -2.59 47.21 3.03
CA HIS A 4 -1.97 45.90 3.11
C HIS A 4 -3.08 44.85 3.08
N PRO A 5 -2.97 43.81 2.20
CA PRO A 5 -3.89 42.69 2.29
C PRO A 5 -3.56 41.88 3.54
N SER A 6 -4.58 41.67 4.35
CA SER A 6 -4.64 40.79 5.52
C SER A 6 -4.13 39.38 5.18
N THR A 7 -3.04 38.99 5.81
CA THR A 7 -2.47 37.63 5.75
C THR A 7 -3.46 36.64 6.33
N GLY A 8 -3.62 35.56 5.57
CA GLY A 8 -4.56 34.48 5.73
C GLY A 8 -4.63 33.88 7.14
N ASP A 9 -5.82 33.42 7.39
CA ASP A 9 -6.26 32.58 8.51
C ASP A 9 -5.31 31.39 8.72
N ALA A 10 -4.39 31.54 9.66
CA ALA A 10 -3.60 30.41 10.16
C ALA A 10 -4.55 29.55 10.98
N SER A 11 -5.12 28.52 10.37
CA SER A 11 -5.98 27.55 11.04
C SER A 11 -5.34 27.11 12.36
N LYS A 12 -6.09 27.23 13.46
CA LYS A 12 -5.66 26.76 14.79
C LYS A 12 -5.13 25.32 14.65
N PRO A 13 -4.01 24.99 15.33
CA PRO A 13 -3.46 23.64 15.26
C PRO A 13 -4.56 22.63 15.64
N LYS A 14 -4.77 21.64 14.77
CA LYS A 14 -5.75 20.58 15.00
C LYS A 14 -5.37 19.79 16.24
N GLY A 15 -6.36 19.47 17.07
CA GLY A 15 -6.11 18.62 18.24
C GLY A 15 -5.71 17.20 17.82
N LEU A 16 -5.00 16.48 18.69
CA LEU A 16 -4.52 15.12 18.43
C LEU A 16 -5.63 14.15 17.99
N ALA A 17 -6.82 14.26 18.57
CA ALA A 17 -7.97 13.43 18.17
C ALA A 17 -8.40 13.66 16.71
N ALA A 18 -8.40 14.91 16.25
CA ALA A 18 -8.74 15.24 14.87
C ALA A 18 -7.67 14.70 13.89
N LEU A 19 -6.38 14.79 14.25
CA LEU A 19 -5.30 14.24 13.44
C LEU A 19 -5.35 12.70 13.39
N ALA A 20 -5.70 12.05 14.48
CA ALA A 20 -5.89 10.60 14.51
C ALA A 20 -7.05 10.16 13.60
N GLN A 21 -8.16 10.89 13.62
CA GLN A 21 -9.30 10.63 12.74
C GLN A 21 -8.92 10.81 11.27
N GLU A 22 -8.24 11.90 10.90
CA GLU A 22 -7.77 12.14 9.53
C GLU A 22 -6.82 11.03 9.05
N LEU A 23 -5.96 10.53 9.93
CA LEU A 23 -5.09 9.40 9.61
C LEU A 23 -5.88 8.12 9.32
N GLU A 24 -6.91 7.81 10.11
CA GLU A 24 -7.74 6.62 9.85
C GLU A 24 -8.53 6.76 8.54
N GLU A 25 -9.10 7.92 8.24
CA GLU A 25 -9.78 8.20 6.97
C GLU A 25 -8.82 8.04 5.78
N LEU A 26 -7.58 8.52 5.91
CA LEU A 26 -6.53 8.32 4.91
C LEU A 26 -6.20 6.83 4.74
N ARG A 27 -6.04 6.10 5.84
CA ARG A 27 -5.76 4.65 5.80
C ARG A 27 -6.87 3.87 5.12
N ASP A 28 -8.13 4.21 5.40
CA ASP A 28 -9.27 3.55 4.76
C ASP A 28 -9.32 3.83 3.26
N THR A 29 -9.03 5.06 2.86
CA THR A 29 -8.90 5.45 1.45
C THR A 29 -7.79 4.65 0.76
N LEU A 30 -6.61 4.56 1.37
CA LEU A 30 -5.46 3.84 0.81
C LEU A 30 -5.68 2.33 0.72
N ARG A 31 -6.48 1.75 1.62
CA ARG A 31 -6.87 0.33 1.57
C ARG A 31 -7.71 -0.01 0.33
N LEU A 32 -8.38 0.96 -0.26
CA LEU A 32 -9.10 0.78 -1.52
C LEU A 32 -8.17 0.64 -2.74
N GLY A 33 -6.86 0.83 -2.58
CA GLY A 33 -5.88 0.70 -3.66
C GLY A 33 -6.22 1.62 -4.83
N GLY A 34 -6.49 1.05 -5.99
CA GLY A 34 -6.87 1.80 -7.19
C GLY A 34 -8.30 2.33 -7.19
N GLY A 35 -9.07 2.10 -6.10
CA GLY A 35 -10.43 2.59 -5.90
C GLY A 35 -11.52 1.58 -6.27
N GLY A 36 -12.75 1.86 -5.78
CA GLY A 36 -13.89 0.95 -5.86
C GLY A 36 -14.23 0.47 -7.27
N GLN A 37 -14.14 1.34 -8.29
CA GLN A 37 -14.40 0.94 -9.68
C GLN A 37 -13.43 -0.13 -10.20
N LYS A 38 -12.14 -0.03 -9.83
CA LYS A 38 -11.15 -1.02 -10.25
C LYS A 38 -11.27 -2.33 -9.46
N ILE A 39 -11.67 -2.25 -8.20
CA ILE A 39 -12.03 -3.42 -7.39
C ILE A 39 -13.20 -4.14 -8.05
N GLN A 40 -14.28 -3.42 -8.37
CA GLN A 40 -15.45 -4.01 -9.04
C GLN A 40 -15.07 -4.68 -10.37
N ARG A 41 -14.23 -4.01 -11.18
CA ARG A 41 -13.75 -4.59 -12.44
C ARG A 41 -12.97 -5.90 -12.24
N GLN A 42 -12.18 -6.02 -11.18
CA GLN A 42 -11.52 -7.30 -10.86
C GLN A 42 -12.54 -8.38 -10.51
N HIS A 43 -13.54 -8.06 -9.70
CA HIS A 43 -14.61 -9.00 -9.36
C HIS A 43 -15.41 -9.43 -10.59
N ASP A 44 -15.74 -8.52 -11.49
CA ASP A 44 -16.44 -8.80 -12.75
C ASP A 44 -15.64 -9.75 -13.66
N GLN A 45 -14.31 -9.76 -13.54
CA GLN A 45 -13.39 -10.67 -14.23
C GLN A 45 -13.17 -12.00 -13.48
N GLY A 46 -13.84 -12.21 -12.34
CA GLY A 46 -13.67 -13.39 -11.49
C GLY A 46 -12.35 -13.44 -10.74
N THR A 47 -11.66 -12.28 -10.59
CA THR A 47 -10.39 -12.20 -9.86
C THR A 47 -10.57 -11.49 -8.51
N LEU A 48 -9.66 -11.76 -7.57
CA LEU A 48 -9.66 -11.20 -6.23
C LEU A 48 -8.63 -10.07 -6.11
N THR A 49 -8.93 -9.08 -5.28
CA THR A 49 -7.97 -8.04 -4.92
C THR A 49 -6.80 -8.60 -4.11
N ALA A 50 -5.70 -7.86 -4.02
CA ALA A 50 -4.54 -8.26 -3.22
C ALA A 50 -4.92 -8.58 -1.76
N ARG A 51 -5.74 -7.73 -1.12
CA ARG A 51 -6.15 -7.93 0.29
C ARG A 51 -7.08 -9.11 0.47
N GLU A 52 -7.95 -9.39 -0.50
CA GLU A 52 -8.80 -10.59 -0.48
C GLU A 52 -7.96 -11.86 -0.62
N ARG A 53 -6.96 -11.87 -1.50
CA ARG A 53 -6.02 -13.00 -1.65
C ARG A 53 -5.22 -13.23 -0.37
N VAL A 54 -4.74 -12.16 0.29
CA VAL A 54 -4.05 -12.25 1.59
C VAL A 54 -4.98 -12.85 2.65
N ARG A 55 -6.24 -12.36 2.73
CA ARG A 55 -7.23 -12.86 3.70
C ARG A 55 -7.55 -14.34 3.50
N LEU A 56 -7.60 -14.81 2.25
CA LEU A 56 -7.84 -16.24 1.94
C LEU A 56 -6.61 -17.12 2.19
N LEU A 57 -5.41 -16.55 2.12
CA LEU A 57 -4.16 -17.26 2.40
C LEU A 57 -3.93 -17.44 3.90
N THR A 58 -4.27 -16.43 4.71
CA THR A 58 -4.02 -16.45 6.15
C THR A 58 -5.09 -17.23 6.90
N ASP A 59 -4.69 -17.84 8.01
CA ASP A 59 -5.58 -18.63 8.85
C ASP A 59 -6.74 -17.78 9.36
N GLU A 60 -7.94 -18.32 9.34
CA GLU A 60 -9.15 -17.64 9.82
C GLU A 60 -9.00 -17.24 11.29
N GLY A 61 -9.35 -16.01 11.61
CA GLY A 61 -9.23 -15.45 12.97
C GLY A 61 -7.80 -15.15 13.41
N SER A 62 -6.79 -15.42 12.59
CA SER A 62 -5.41 -15.03 12.90
C SER A 62 -5.17 -13.53 12.71
N THR A 63 -4.09 -13.03 13.32
CA THR A 63 -3.70 -11.63 13.19
C THR A 63 -3.01 -11.38 11.87
N TRP A 64 -3.46 -10.34 11.14
CA TRP A 64 -2.75 -9.76 10.00
C TRP A 64 -2.24 -8.36 10.36
N VAL A 65 -0.94 -8.13 10.19
CA VAL A 65 -0.29 -6.84 10.40
C VAL A 65 0.22 -6.30 9.08
N GLU A 66 -0.58 -5.43 8.43
CA GLU A 66 -0.17 -4.77 7.19
C GLU A 66 0.89 -3.71 7.49
N SER A 67 1.99 -3.72 6.72
CA SER A 67 3.09 -2.75 6.83
C SER A 67 3.18 -1.86 5.60
N GLY A 68 3.59 -0.59 5.80
CA GLY A 68 3.85 0.33 4.71
C GLY A 68 2.62 0.76 3.90
N LEU A 69 1.45 0.83 4.51
CA LEU A 69 0.22 1.30 3.85
C LEU A 69 0.35 2.73 3.31
N LEU A 70 1.04 3.61 4.05
CA LEU A 70 1.24 5.02 3.69
C LEU A 70 2.37 5.25 2.67
N VAL A 71 3.08 4.21 2.24
CA VAL A 71 4.16 4.36 1.25
C VAL A 71 3.62 4.91 -0.05
N ALA A 72 4.26 5.95 -0.57
CA ALA A 72 3.92 6.65 -1.81
C ALA A 72 2.52 7.31 -1.87
N HIS A 73 1.84 7.54 -0.72
CA HIS A 73 0.52 8.16 -0.70
C HIS A 73 0.54 9.60 -1.26
N ASP A 74 1.64 10.31 -1.06
CA ASP A 74 1.89 11.70 -1.47
C ASP A 74 2.75 11.81 -2.74
N ARG A 75 2.98 10.69 -3.45
CA ARG A 75 3.81 10.62 -4.66
C ARG A 75 2.99 10.28 -5.88
N TYR A 76 3.56 10.63 -7.05
CA TYR A 76 2.99 10.27 -8.35
C TYR A 76 1.54 10.74 -8.54
N ASP A 77 1.20 11.92 -7.97
CA ASP A 77 -0.17 12.48 -7.98
C ASP A 77 -1.22 11.49 -7.45
N GLY A 78 -0.83 10.69 -6.44
CA GLY A 78 -1.69 9.67 -5.85
C GLY A 78 -1.88 8.40 -6.70
N ALA A 79 -1.12 8.24 -7.78
CA ALA A 79 -1.30 7.11 -8.71
C ALA A 79 -0.78 5.76 -8.19
N ALA A 80 -0.01 5.75 -7.09
CA ALA A 80 0.62 4.55 -6.51
C ALA A 80 0.32 4.38 -5.01
N PRO A 81 -0.96 4.31 -4.59
CA PRO A 81 -1.31 4.11 -3.18
C PRO A 81 -0.69 2.81 -2.66
N GLY A 82 -0.09 2.87 -1.47
CA GLY A 82 0.63 1.74 -0.88
C GLY A 82 1.76 1.19 -1.74
N ALA A 83 2.27 2.00 -2.69
CA ALA A 83 3.27 1.61 -3.70
C ALA A 83 2.82 0.44 -4.60
N GLY A 84 1.50 0.24 -4.80
CA GLY A 84 0.95 -0.83 -5.64
C GLY A 84 1.22 -2.25 -5.14
N VAL A 85 1.58 -2.41 -3.87
CA VAL A 85 1.86 -3.71 -3.26
C VAL A 85 1.42 -3.74 -1.79
N VAL A 86 0.74 -4.80 -1.39
CA VAL A 86 0.37 -5.08 0.01
C VAL A 86 1.47 -5.94 0.62
N THR A 87 2.01 -5.52 1.75
CA THR A 87 3.01 -6.29 2.51
C THR A 87 2.60 -6.37 3.98
N GLY A 88 2.94 -7.46 4.63
CA GLY A 88 2.64 -7.62 6.05
C GLY A 88 3.08 -8.97 6.59
N VAL A 89 2.77 -9.20 7.86
CA VAL A 89 2.98 -10.46 8.56
C VAL A 89 1.63 -11.05 8.92
N GLY A 90 1.44 -12.32 8.65
CA GLY A 90 0.25 -13.10 8.99
C GLY A 90 0.61 -14.52 9.39
N VAL A 91 -0.41 -15.32 9.67
CA VAL A 91 -0.24 -16.73 10.03
C VAL A 91 -0.82 -17.59 8.90
N VAL A 92 -0.08 -18.59 8.44
CA VAL A 92 -0.49 -19.58 7.44
C VAL A 92 -0.14 -20.96 7.98
N GLU A 93 -1.12 -21.85 8.08
CA GLU A 93 -0.96 -23.20 8.65
C GLU A 93 -0.26 -23.17 10.03
N GLY A 94 -0.67 -22.23 10.89
CA GLY A 94 -0.13 -22.04 12.24
C GLY A 94 1.29 -21.46 12.30
N ARG A 95 1.85 -20.96 11.17
CA ARG A 95 3.20 -20.39 11.11
C ARG A 95 3.17 -18.93 10.67
N GLU A 96 3.95 -18.12 11.34
CA GLU A 96 4.16 -16.73 10.91
C GLU A 96 4.88 -16.69 9.56
N VAL A 97 4.36 -15.86 8.66
CA VAL A 97 4.94 -15.63 7.32
C VAL A 97 4.87 -14.16 6.97
N VAL A 98 5.82 -13.70 6.17
CA VAL A 98 5.70 -12.42 5.47
C VAL A 98 4.96 -12.66 4.16
N VAL A 99 3.99 -11.82 3.85
CA VAL A 99 3.29 -11.86 2.55
C VAL A 99 3.58 -10.59 1.78
N VAL A 100 3.82 -10.74 0.47
CA VAL A 100 3.98 -9.67 -0.52
C VAL A 100 2.99 -9.93 -1.64
N ALA A 101 1.97 -9.06 -1.79
CA ALA A 101 0.91 -9.23 -2.78
C ALA A 101 0.82 -7.99 -3.68
N ASN A 102 1.05 -8.13 -4.98
CA ASN A 102 0.83 -7.03 -5.93
C ASN A 102 -0.64 -6.65 -5.97
N ASP A 103 -0.91 -5.34 -5.96
CA ASP A 103 -2.27 -4.80 -6.08
C ASP A 103 -2.57 -4.45 -7.55
N ALA A 104 -3.23 -5.37 -8.24
CA ALA A 104 -3.57 -5.18 -9.65
C ALA A 104 -4.56 -4.02 -9.88
N THR A 105 -5.25 -3.52 -8.84
CA THR A 105 -6.07 -2.31 -8.95
C THR A 105 -5.24 -1.05 -9.12
N VAL A 106 -3.96 -1.08 -8.72
CA VAL A 106 -3.00 0.02 -8.83
C VAL A 106 -2.14 -0.17 -10.07
N LYS A 107 -2.52 0.48 -11.19
CA LYS A 107 -1.78 0.41 -12.46
C LYS A 107 -1.42 -1.02 -12.88
N ALA A 108 -2.39 -1.94 -12.77
CA ALA A 108 -2.22 -3.37 -13.10
C ALA A 108 -1.05 -4.02 -12.35
N GLY A 109 -0.84 -3.65 -11.08
CA GLY A 109 0.22 -4.21 -10.24
C GLY A 109 1.64 -3.81 -10.68
N SER A 110 1.80 -2.77 -11.50
CA SER A 110 3.11 -2.34 -11.99
C SER A 110 4.03 -1.87 -10.86
N TRP A 111 5.33 -2.07 -11.04
CA TRP A 111 6.35 -1.74 -10.04
C TRP A 111 6.83 -0.30 -10.20
N TRP A 112 6.88 0.39 -9.09
CA TRP A 112 7.41 1.72 -8.89
C TRP A 112 8.72 1.65 -8.09
N PRO A 113 9.54 2.70 -8.02
CA PRO A 113 10.72 2.71 -7.15
C PRO A 113 10.39 2.37 -5.69
N GLU A 114 9.27 2.89 -5.18
CA GLU A 114 8.80 2.60 -3.81
C GLU A 114 8.27 1.18 -3.64
N THR A 115 7.75 0.55 -4.70
CA THR A 115 7.37 -0.88 -4.68
C THR A 115 8.59 -1.73 -4.32
N ILE A 116 9.72 -1.49 -4.99
CA ILE A 116 10.98 -2.22 -4.74
C ILE A 116 11.46 -2.01 -3.31
N LYS A 117 11.49 -0.77 -2.84
CA LYS A 117 11.92 -0.46 -1.46
C LYS A 117 11.03 -1.16 -0.42
N LYS A 118 9.72 -1.16 -0.65
CA LYS A 118 8.75 -1.83 0.22
C LYS A 118 8.93 -3.35 0.22
N MET A 119 9.15 -3.96 -0.94
CA MET A 119 9.43 -5.38 -1.07
C MET A 119 10.75 -5.78 -0.40
N LEU A 120 11.82 -4.99 -0.61
CA LEU A 120 13.11 -5.22 0.07
C LEU A 120 12.96 -5.13 1.59
N ARG A 121 12.16 -4.19 2.09
CA ARG A 121 11.88 -4.11 3.53
C ARG A 121 11.13 -5.35 4.03
N ALA A 122 10.17 -5.87 3.27
CA ALA A 122 9.48 -7.12 3.62
C ALA A 122 10.44 -8.32 3.67
N GLN A 123 11.36 -8.42 2.69
CA GLN A 123 12.41 -9.43 2.68
C GLN A 123 13.33 -9.31 3.91
N GLU A 124 13.73 -8.10 4.26
CA GLU A 124 14.56 -7.84 5.45
C GLU A 124 13.85 -8.32 6.73
N VAL A 125 12.55 -8.06 6.86
CA VAL A 125 11.75 -8.55 8.01
C VAL A 125 11.76 -10.08 8.03
N ALA A 126 11.47 -10.73 6.91
CA ALA A 126 11.47 -12.20 6.82
C ALA A 126 12.83 -12.80 7.21
N MET A 127 13.93 -12.21 6.72
CA MET A 127 15.29 -12.67 7.05
C MET A 127 15.64 -12.47 8.52
N ARG A 128 15.31 -11.30 9.09
CA ARG A 128 15.61 -11.00 10.50
C ARG A 128 14.81 -11.85 11.46
N CYS A 129 13.53 -12.07 11.15
CA CYS A 129 12.63 -12.91 11.95
C CYS A 129 12.81 -14.40 11.66
N ARG A 130 13.54 -14.79 10.60
CA ARG A 130 13.72 -16.17 10.14
C ARG A 130 12.38 -16.86 9.87
N ILE A 131 11.44 -16.13 9.26
CA ILE A 131 10.14 -16.65 8.85
C ILE A 131 10.05 -16.70 7.32
N PRO A 132 9.23 -17.59 6.75
CA PRO A 132 9.04 -17.67 5.30
C PRO A 132 8.47 -16.37 4.72
N ILE A 133 8.74 -16.14 3.43
CA ILE A 133 8.09 -15.08 2.65
C ILE A 133 7.30 -15.70 1.50
N ILE A 134 6.07 -15.25 1.31
CA ILE A 134 5.15 -15.71 0.26
C ILE A 134 4.84 -14.53 -0.66
N TYR A 135 5.02 -14.74 -1.97
CA TYR A 135 4.70 -13.76 -3.00
C TYR A 135 3.41 -14.15 -3.73
N LEU A 136 2.41 -13.30 -3.67
CA LEU A 136 1.19 -13.38 -4.46
C LEU A 136 1.34 -12.42 -5.65
N VAL A 137 2.02 -12.90 -6.69
CA VAL A 137 2.39 -12.07 -7.84
C VAL A 137 1.19 -11.86 -8.75
N ASP A 138 0.92 -10.58 -9.06
CA ASP A 138 -0.07 -10.14 -10.03
C ASP A 138 0.37 -8.77 -10.56
N SER A 139 1.28 -8.77 -11.53
CA SER A 139 1.99 -7.59 -11.97
C SER A 139 2.16 -7.55 -13.48
N SER A 140 1.93 -6.39 -14.07
CA SER A 140 2.22 -6.09 -15.48
C SER A 140 3.69 -5.75 -15.74
N GLY A 141 4.55 -5.84 -14.73
CA GLY A 141 5.97 -5.51 -14.83
C GLY A 141 6.31 -4.11 -14.30
N VAL A 142 7.37 -3.51 -14.82
CA VAL A 142 7.88 -2.20 -14.37
C VAL A 142 7.06 -1.05 -14.97
N ASN A 143 6.79 -0.02 -14.18
CA ASN A 143 6.25 1.23 -14.69
C ASN A 143 7.32 1.98 -15.48
N LEU A 144 7.25 1.90 -16.80
CA LEU A 144 8.30 2.38 -17.72
C LEU A 144 8.74 3.84 -17.49
N PRO A 145 7.87 4.82 -17.26
CA PRO A 145 8.27 6.19 -16.96
C PRO A 145 9.21 6.32 -15.75
N TYR A 146 9.18 5.36 -14.83
CA TYR A 146 9.95 5.38 -13.58
C TYR A 146 10.99 4.25 -13.48
N GLN A 147 11.27 3.55 -14.60
CA GLN A 147 12.16 2.38 -14.61
C GLN A 147 13.57 2.65 -14.06
N GLY A 148 14.13 3.85 -14.27
CA GLY A 148 15.45 4.21 -13.76
C GLY A 148 15.57 4.17 -12.21
N GLY A 149 14.46 4.25 -11.49
CA GLY A 149 14.45 4.12 -10.02
C GLY A 149 14.06 2.71 -9.52
N VAL A 150 13.71 1.80 -10.44
CA VAL A 150 13.33 0.41 -10.14
C VAL A 150 14.54 -0.51 -10.22
N PHE A 151 15.39 -0.31 -11.21
CA PHE A 151 16.62 -1.08 -11.35
C PHE A 151 17.76 -0.35 -10.65
N PRO A 152 18.49 -1.00 -9.74
CA PRO A 152 19.73 -0.45 -9.21
C PRO A 152 20.72 -0.28 -10.36
N GLY A 153 21.32 0.91 -10.44
CA GLY A 153 22.42 1.19 -11.36
C GLY A 153 23.69 0.47 -10.96
#